data_664740281a5b816cb1e51f211db2d032
#
_entry.id   664740281a5b816cb1e51f211db2d032
#
_cell.length_a   1.000
_cell.length_b   1.000
_cell.length_c   1.000
_cell.angle_alpha   90.00
_cell.angle_beta   90.00
_cell.angle_gamma   90.00
#
_symmetry.space_group_name_H-M   'P 1'
#
loop_
_entity.id
_entity.type
_entity.pdbx_description
1 polymer ?
#
loop_
_entity_poly.entity_id
_entity_poly.type
_entity_poly.pdbx_seq_one_letter_code
_entity_poly.pdbx_strand_id
1 'polypeptide(L)'
;MGFIIDQRQWRTVADLQRHLAAHDPAIAPWARGVVLHHTWSPTLAQWQGATTMASMARYYEGLGWDRGPHLFIAVGSRRPDDDGIWQMTPLNLPGIHAGSANRWAWGIEVVGNYNIAPWSPAMMDMVKGATLALMNWRSIAVSRSTLIGHREVPSPKTCPGSRIDMDKVRAIFAYAQGKS
;
A
#
# COMPACT_ATOMS: atom_id res chain seq x y z
N MET A 1 -9.94 23.21 1.95
CA MET A 1 -9.79 22.13 2.97
C MET A 1 -8.36 21.64 2.81
N GLY A 2 -7.57 21.54 3.87
CA GLY A 2 -6.17 21.10 3.74
C GLY A 2 -6.07 19.59 3.45
N PHE A 3 -4.90 19.12 2.98
CA PHE A 3 -4.62 17.71 2.71
C PHE A 3 -4.72 16.88 4.00
N ILE A 4 -5.50 15.80 3.97
CA ILE A 4 -5.69 14.91 5.12
C ILE A 4 -4.54 13.92 5.14
N ILE A 5 -3.72 14.00 6.20
CA ILE A 5 -2.56 13.13 6.40
C ILE A 5 -2.51 12.62 7.84
N ASP A 6 -2.26 11.33 8.02
CA ASP A 6 -1.88 10.71 9.30
C ASP A 6 -0.51 10.05 9.12
N GLN A 7 0.53 10.87 9.15
CA GLN A 7 1.89 10.39 8.91
C GLN A 7 2.39 9.58 10.09
N ARG A 8 2.47 8.26 9.88
CA ARG A 8 2.90 7.26 10.85
C ARG A 8 3.82 6.26 10.19
N GLN A 9 4.81 5.76 10.93
CA GLN A 9 5.69 4.69 10.50
C GLN A 9 5.52 3.46 11.40
N TRP A 10 5.39 2.30 10.80
CA TRP A 10 5.56 1.00 11.42
C TRP A 10 6.81 0.35 10.85
N ARG A 11 7.76 0.00 11.71
CA ARG A 11 9.02 -0.60 11.30
C ARG A 11 8.83 -2.03 10.80
N THR A 12 7.85 -2.73 11.34
CA THR A 12 7.56 -4.13 11.06
C THR A 12 6.07 -4.36 10.79
N VAL A 13 5.77 -5.50 10.16
CA VAL A 13 4.39 -5.97 10.01
C VAL A 13 3.72 -6.17 11.37
N ALA A 14 4.46 -6.67 12.37
CA ALA A 14 3.93 -6.87 13.71
C ALA A 14 3.50 -5.55 14.38
N ASP A 15 4.20 -4.45 14.10
CA ASP A 15 3.80 -3.13 14.61
C ASP A 15 2.46 -2.67 14.00
N LEU A 16 2.30 -2.86 12.69
CA LEU A 16 1.03 -2.59 12.01
C LEU A 16 -0.09 -3.49 12.56
N GLN A 17 0.17 -4.77 12.75
CA GLN A 17 -0.82 -5.72 13.29
C GLN A 17 -1.26 -5.33 14.70
N ARG A 18 -0.33 -4.93 15.59
CA ARG A 18 -0.66 -4.41 16.93
C ARG A 18 -1.51 -3.15 16.86
N HIS A 19 -1.18 -2.26 15.92
CA HIS A 19 -1.99 -1.06 15.72
C HIS A 19 -3.41 -1.42 15.29
N LEU A 20 -3.57 -2.31 14.30
CA LEU A 20 -4.89 -2.73 13.81
C LEU A 20 -5.70 -3.45 14.90
N ALA A 21 -5.07 -4.32 15.71
CA ALA A 21 -5.73 -5.04 16.79
C ALA A 21 -6.27 -4.13 17.90
N ALA A 22 -5.72 -2.91 18.04
CA ALA A 22 -6.23 -1.90 18.98
C ALA A 22 -7.44 -1.11 18.45
N HIS A 23 -7.91 -1.37 17.23
CA HIS A 23 -9.00 -0.64 16.60
C HIS A 23 -10.09 -1.59 16.11
N ASP A 24 -11.35 -1.16 16.27
CA ASP A 24 -12.49 -1.91 15.71
C ASP A 24 -12.45 -1.87 14.18
N PRO A 25 -12.48 -3.04 13.49
CA PRO A 25 -12.56 -3.08 12.03
C PRO A 25 -13.77 -2.34 11.45
N ALA A 26 -14.82 -2.15 12.23
CA ALA A 26 -16.03 -1.42 11.80
C ALA A 26 -15.76 0.06 11.47
N ILE A 27 -14.63 0.64 11.86
CA ILE A 27 -14.25 2.01 11.47
C ILE A 27 -13.97 2.16 9.96
N ALA A 28 -13.71 1.06 9.24
CA ALA A 28 -13.48 1.05 7.80
C ALA A 28 -14.52 0.17 7.05
N PRO A 29 -15.82 0.45 7.14
CA PRO A 29 -16.88 -0.41 6.59
C PRO A 29 -16.89 -0.44 5.06
N TRP A 30 -16.30 0.57 4.43
CA TRP A 30 -16.17 0.73 2.99
C TRP A 30 -15.09 -0.20 2.39
N ALA A 31 -14.10 -0.61 3.18
CA ALA A 31 -12.95 -1.36 2.68
C ALA A 31 -13.31 -2.84 2.45
N ARG A 32 -13.10 -3.30 1.22
CA ARG A 32 -13.38 -4.67 0.74
C ARG A 32 -12.20 -5.27 -0.01
N GLY A 33 -11.05 -4.60 -0.05
CA GLY A 33 -9.87 -5.10 -0.73
C GLY A 33 -8.69 -4.12 -0.72
N VAL A 34 -7.67 -4.48 -1.46
CA VAL A 34 -6.41 -3.73 -1.61
C VAL A 34 -6.06 -3.58 -3.08
N VAL A 35 -5.62 -2.39 -3.47
CA VAL A 35 -4.96 -2.12 -4.74
C VAL A 35 -3.48 -1.92 -4.50
N LEU A 36 -2.66 -2.73 -5.18
CA LEU A 36 -1.20 -2.58 -5.15
C LEU A 36 -0.75 -1.64 -6.25
N HIS A 37 0.14 -0.73 -5.86
CA HIS A 37 0.78 0.24 -6.72
C HIS A 37 2.30 0.14 -6.62
N HIS A 38 2.98 0.87 -7.49
CA HIS A 38 4.36 1.28 -7.28
C HIS A 38 4.50 2.78 -7.48
N THR A 39 5.39 3.39 -6.72
CA THR A 39 5.63 4.85 -6.83
C THR A 39 6.22 5.23 -8.18
N TRP A 40 6.89 4.30 -8.88
CA TRP A 40 7.74 4.55 -10.04
C TRP A 40 8.85 5.57 -9.72
N SER A 41 8.48 6.72 -9.19
CA SER A 41 9.31 7.73 -8.54
C SER A 41 8.52 8.28 -7.34
N PRO A 42 9.15 8.39 -6.17
CA PRO A 42 10.56 8.12 -5.82
C PRO A 42 10.92 6.63 -5.93
N THR A 43 12.21 6.39 -6.26
CA THR A 43 12.82 5.06 -6.14
C THR A 43 13.30 4.83 -4.71
N LEU A 44 13.68 3.56 -4.37
CA LEU A 44 14.28 3.26 -3.06
C LEU A 44 15.54 4.09 -2.79
N ALA A 45 16.33 4.39 -3.83
CA ALA A 45 17.52 5.24 -3.70
C ALA A 45 17.20 6.72 -3.35
N GLN A 46 15.99 7.16 -3.69
CA GLN A 46 15.49 8.53 -3.44
C GLN A 46 14.64 8.61 -2.16
N TRP A 47 14.27 7.48 -1.59
CA TRP A 47 13.41 7.42 -0.43
C TRP A 47 14.08 8.04 0.81
N GLN A 48 13.39 8.94 1.50
CA GLN A 48 13.83 9.65 2.70
C GLN A 48 12.71 9.71 3.76
N GLY A 49 11.98 8.61 3.90
CA GLY A 49 10.96 8.46 4.95
C GLY A 49 9.98 9.63 5.01
N ALA A 50 9.90 10.25 6.18
CA ALA A 50 8.99 11.35 6.47
C ALA A 50 9.10 12.52 5.47
N THR A 51 10.31 12.86 5.03
CA THR A 51 10.54 13.94 4.05
C THR A 51 9.90 13.60 2.71
N THR A 52 10.05 12.35 2.25
CA THR A 52 9.42 11.90 1.00
C THR A 52 7.90 11.85 1.15
N MET A 53 7.39 11.36 2.28
CA MET A 53 5.94 11.35 2.56
C MET A 53 5.34 12.75 2.49
N ALA A 54 5.99 13.75 3.11
CA ALA A 54 5.55 15.14 3.04
C ALA A 54 5.59 15.71 1.61
N SER A 55 6.59 15.31 0.81
CA SER A 55 6.70 15.72 -0.59
C SER A 55 5.61 15.09 -1.47
N MET A 56 5.30 13.81 -1.24
CA MET A 56 4.19 13.12 -1.92
C MET A 56 2.83 13.73 -1.57
N ALA A 57 2.62 14.11 -0.31
CA ALA A 57 1.39 14.80 0.10
C ALA A 57 1.22 16.13 -0.65
N ARG A 58 2.27 16.95 -0.73
CA ARG A 58 2.24 18.20 -1.51
C ARG A 58 2.00 17.96 -3.01
N TYR A 59 2.56 16.89 -3.56
CA TYR A 59 2.33 16.52 -4.95
C TYR A 59 0.84 16.18 -5.18
N TYR A 60 0.22 15.36 -4.33
CA TYR A 60 -1.20 15.02 -4.44
C TYR A 60 -2.11 16.24 -4.21
N GLU A 61 -1.77 17.10 -3.25
CA GLU A 61 -2.48 18.36 -3.02
C GLU A 61 -2.42 19.26 -4.26
N GLY A 62 -1.25 19.32 -4.94
CA GLY A 62 -1.07 20.01 -6.20
C GLY A 62 -1.92 19.46 -7.36
N LEU A 63 -2.34 18.18 -7.28
CA LEU A 63 -3.31 17.59 -8.22
C LEU A 63 -4.77 17.90 -7.86
N GLY A 64 -5.02 18.67 -6.80
CA GLY A 64 -6.34 18.98 -6.30
C GLY A 64 -6.94 17.87 -5.43
N TRP A 65 -6.12 16.92 -4.95
CA TRP A 65 -6.57 15.85 -4.06
C TRP A 65 -6.52 16.33 -2.61
N ASP A 66 -7.45 15.87 -1.79
CA ASP A 66 -7.48 16.15 -0.35
C ASP A 66 -6.83 15.04 0.49
N ARG A 67 -6.44 13.93 -0.14
CA ARG A 67 -5.76 12.76 0.45
C ARG A 67 -5.12 11.91 -0.65
N GLY A 68 -4.25 10.97 -0.28
CA GLY A 68 -3.57 10.08 -1.23
C GLY A 68 -3.87 8.59 -0.99
N PRO A 69 -2.96 7.69 -1.40
CA PRO A 69 -2.94 6.29 -1.01
C PRO A 69 -2.86 6.13 0.51
N HIS A 70 -3.13 4.93 1.02
CA HIS A 70 -3.12 4.69 2.45
C HIS A 70 -1.73 4.38 2.98
N LEU A 71 -1.03 3.43 2.36
CA LEU A 71 0.27 2.96 2.81
C LEU A 71 1.33 3.13 1.73
N PHE A 72 2.55 3.40 2.19
CA PHE A 72 3.78 3.33 1.40
C PHE A 72 4.71 2.32 2.05
N ILE A 73 5.32 1.42 1.26
CA ILE A 73 6.21 0.38 1.76
C ILE A 73 7.58 0.56 1.12
N ALA A 74 8.59 0.74 1.97
CA ALA A 74 9.99 0.85 1.56
C ALA A 74 10.83 -0.19 2.30
N VAL A 75 11.65 -0.96 1.58
CA VAL A 75 12.59 -1.93 2.13
C VAL A 75 13.85 -1.96 1.27
N GLY A 76 15.00 -1.77 1.88
CA GLY A 76 16.29 -1.71 1.19
C GLY A 76 16.59 -0.33 0.61
N SER A 77 16.10 0.74 1.23
CA SER A 77 16.48 2.10 0.92
C SER A 77 17.93 2.39 1.36
N ARG A 78 18.47 3.53 0.95
CA ARG A 78 19.80 3.99 1.42
C ARG A 78 19.83 4.35 2.90
N ARG A 79 18.68 4.48 3.52
CA ARG A 79 18.50 4.88 4.92
C ARG A 79 17.61 3.83 5.60
N PRO A 80 18.22 2.80 6.22
CA PRO A 80 17.44 1.71 6.83
C PRO A 80 16.43 2.18 7.88
N ASP A 81 16.67 3.34 8.51
CA ASP A 81 15.73 3.94 9.45
C ASP A 81 14.46 4.49 8.79
N ASP A 82 14.50 4.74 7.49
CA ASP A 82 13.36 5.16 6.70
C ASP A 82 12.60 3.97 6.07
N ASP A 83 13.11 2.74 6.22
CA ASP A 83 12.42 1.52 5.77
C ASP A 83 11.23 1.19 6.68
N GLY A 84 10.23 0.51 6.10
CA GLY A 84 9.04 0.07 6.81
C GLY A 84 7.74 0.40 6.06
N ILE A 85 6.67 0.44 6.81
CA ILE A 85 5.32 0.75 6.35
C ILE A 85 4.96 2.16 6.84
N TRP A 86 4.68 3.05 5.91
CA TRP A 86 4.33 4.45 6.19
C TRP A 86 2.86 4.67 5.87
N GLN A 87 2.09 5.23 6.79
CA GLN A 87 0.72 5.65 6.54
C GLN A 87 0.69 7.09 6.01
N MET A 88 -0.17 7.35 5.02
CA MET A 88 -0.50 8.69 4.55
C MET A 88 -1.97 9.01 4.84
N THR A 89 -2.89 8.30 4.22
CA THR A 89 -4.32 8.48 4.47
C THR A 89 -4.76 7.61 5.64
N PRO A 90 -5.54 8.15 6.60
CA PRO A 90 -6.11 7.35 7.67
C PRO A 90 -6.86 6.11 7.15
N LEU A 91 -6.66 4.95 7.79
CA LEU A 91 -7.21 3.67 7.32
C LEU A 91 -8.74 3.59 7.37
N ASN A 92 -9.39 4.47 8.13
CA ASN A 92 -10.85 4.58 8.24
C ASN A 92 -11.49 5.46 7.16
N LEU A 93 -10.71 6.14 6.32
CA LEU A 93 -11.20 6.99 5.23
C LEU A 93 -10.88 6.37 3.88
N PRO A 94 -11.75 6.47 2.85
CA PRO A 94 -11.38 6.13 1.48
C PRO A 94 -10.21 7.01 0.99
N GLY A 95 -9.21 6.41 0.34
CA GLY A 95 -8.09 7.14 -0.26
C GLY A 95 -8.36 7.58 -1.70
N ILE A 96 -7.42 8.36 -2.28
CA ILE A 96 -7.41 8.69 -3.71
C ILE A 96 -6.15 8.06 -4.33
N HIS A 97 -6.31 7.03 -5.18
CA HIS A 97 -5.18 6.30 -5.76
C HIS A 97 -5.52 5.51 -7.05
N ALA A 98 -6.76 5.02 -7.23
CA ALA A 98 -7.10 4.08 -8.30
C ALA A 98 -8.53 4.27 -8.87
N GLY A 99 -8.94 5.50 -9.12
CA GLY A 99 -10.22 5.81 -9.79
C GLY A 99 -11.42 5.17 -9.06
N SER A 100 -12.15 4.27 -9.73
CA SER A 100 -13.34 3.62 -9.16
C SER A 100 -13.05 2.74 -7.93
N ALA A 101 -11.82 2.25 -7.79
CA ALA A 101 -11.42 1.42 -6.65
C ALA A 101 -11.24 2.23 -5.36
N ASN A 102 -11.10 3.56 -5.42
CA ASN A 102 -11.01 4.43 -4.25
C ASN A 102 -12.14 4.23 -3.24
N ARG A 103 -13.31 3.82 -3.71
CA ARG A 103 -14.52 3.66 -2.88
C ARG A 103 -14.57 2.36 -2.08
N TRP A 104 -13.69 1.39 -2.39
CA TRP A 104 -13.79 0.07 -1.80
C TRP A 104 -12.43 -0.58 -1.45
N ALA A 105 -11.31 0.03 -1.80
CA ALA A 105 -10.00 -0.58 -1.58
C ALA A 105 -8.99 0.38 -0.94
N TRP A 106 -8.18 -0.15 -0.03
CA TRP A 106 -6.97 0.54 0.39
C TRP A 106 -5.95 0.55 -0.74
N GLY A 107 -5.24 1.67 -0.93
CA GLY A 107 -4.09 1.77 -1.83
C GLY A 107 -2.80 1.54 -1.07
N ILE A 108 -1.95 0.64 -1.56
CA ILE A 108 -0.60 0.40 -1.06
C ILE A 108 0.39 0.72 -2.17
N GLU A 109 1.23 1.72 -1.95
CA GLU A 109 2.34 2.11 -2.82
C GLU A 109 3.62 1.38 -2.41
N VAL A 110 4.16 0.53 -3.27
CA VAL A 110 5.48 -0.07 -3.06
C VAL A 110 6.53 0.87 -3.65
N VAL A 111 7.44 1.36 -2.80
CA VAL A 111 8.43 2.36 -3.21
C VAL A 111 9.42 1.76 -4.18
N GLY A 112 9.48 2.31 -5.39
CA GLY A 112 10.40 1.87 -6.45
C GLY A 112 9.77 1.79 -7.84
N ASN A 113 10.60 1.42 -8.84
CA ASN A 113 10.17 1.20 -10.21
C ASN A 113 10.23 -0.29 -10.56
N TYR A 114 9.08 -0.95 -10.50
CA TYR A 114 8.97 -2.39 -10.76
C TYR A 114 8.59 -2.74 -12.21
N ASN A 115 8.82 -1.80 -13.12
CA ASN A 115 8.89 -2.11 -14.55
C ASN A 115 10.26 -2.70 -14.94
N ILE A 116 11.31 -2.43 -14.16
CA ILE A 116 12.69 -2.86 -14.46
C ILE A 116 13.14 -4.09 -13.67
N ALA A 117 12.63 -4.27 -12.45
CA ALA A 117 12.98 -5.43 -11.60
C ALA A 117 11.76 -5.86 -10.77
N PRO A 118 11.67 -7.14 -10.35
CA PRO A 118 10.66 -7.57 -9.39
C PRO A 118 10.98 -7.06 -7.97
N TRP A 119 10.06 -7.26 -7.04
CA TRP A 119 10.32 -7.04 -5.61
C TRP A 119 11.44 -7.96 -5.12
N SER A 120 12.32 -7.43 -4.26
CA SER A 120 13.23 -8.28 -3.50
C SER A 120 12.45 -9.21 -2.56
N PRO A 121 13.02 -10.34 -2.10
CA PRO A 121 12.37 -11.20 -1.12
C PRO A 121 11.89 -10.45 0.13
N ALA A 122 12.72 -9.56 0.67
CA ALA A 122 12.37 -8.75 1.84
C ALA A 122 11.23 -7.78 1.56
N MET A 123 11.20 -7.14 0.38
CA MET A 123 10.08 -6.29 -0.04
C MET A 123 8.80 -7.12 -0.20
N MET A 124 8.88 -8.29 -0.84
CA MET A 124 7.73 -9.20 -0.99
C MET A 124 7.14 -9.59 0.36
N ASP A 125 7.99 -9.91 1.35
CA ASP A 125 7.54 -10.28 2.69
C ASP A 125 6.87 -9.11 3.41
N MET A 126 7.40 -7.90 3.29
CA MET A 126 6.80 -6.70 3.89
C MET A 126 5.46 -6.36 3.23
N VAL A 127 5.38 -6.37 1.89
CA VAL A 127 4.14 -6.10 1.14
C VAL A 127 3.08 -7.14 1.44
N LYS A 128 3.46 -8.44 1.44
CA LYS A 128 2.57 -9.55 1.82
C LYS A 128 2.02 -9.34 3.23
N GLY A 129 2.91 -9.11 4.19
CA GLY A 129 2.52 -8.95 5.59
C GLY A 129 1.60 -7.76 5.82
N ALA A 130 1.92 -6.59 5.26
CA ALA A 130 1.08 -5.40 5.37
C ALA A 130 -0.29 -5.58 4.70
N THR A 131 -0.32 -6.18 3.51
CA THR A 131 -1.55 -6.47 2.79
C THR A 131 -2.45 -7.42 3.58
N LEU A 132 -1.89 -8.53 4.06
CA LEU A 132 -2.64 -9.52 4.84
C LEU A 132 -3.08 -8.97 6.20
N ALA A 133 -2.29 -8.10 6.83
CA ALA A 133 -2.70 -7.43 8.06
C ALA A 133 -4.01 -6.64 7.87
N LEU A 134 -4.12 -5.83 6.81
CA LEU A 134 -5.34 -5.09 6.50
C LEU A 134 -6.51 -6.02 6.13
N MET A 135 -6.24 -7.01 5.26
CA MET A 135 -7.28 -7.93 4.79
C MET A 135 -7.84 -8.80 5.92
N ASN A 136 -6.97 -9.36 6.78
CA ASN A 136 -7.38 -10.16 7.93
C ASN A 136 -8.13 -9.33 8.96
N TRP A 137 -7.68 -8.08 9.21
CA TRP A 137 -8.38 -7.15 10.10
C TRP A 137 -9.85 -6.92 9.69
N ARG A 138 -10.14 -6.93 8.38
CA ARG A 138 -11.50 -6.81 7.83
C ARG A 138 -12.13 -8.14 7.42
N SER A 139 -11.52 -9.27 7.72
CA SER A 139 -11.97 -10.61 7.31
C SER A 139 -12.18 -10.73 5.80
N ILE A 140 -11.28 -10.15 5.01
CA ILE A 140 -11.32 -10.16 3.54
C ILE A 140 -10.41 -11.28 3.03
N ALA A 141 -10.97 -12.25 2.30
CA ALA A 141 -10.18 -13.28 1.65
C ALA A 141 -9.44 -12.76 0.41
N VAL A 142 -8.22 -13.23 0.20
CA VAL A 142 -7.43 -12.91 -1.00
C VAL A 142 -8.08 -13.57 -2.22
N SER A 143 -8.39 -12.77 -3.24
CA SER A 143 -8.95 -13.22 -4.51
C SER A 143 -8.62 -12.23 -5.63
N ARG A 144 -9.01 -12.55 -6.89
CA ARG A 144 -8.87 -11.61 -8.02
C ARG A 144 -9.71 -10.35 -7.89
N SER A 145 -10.75 -10.36 -7.08
CA SER A 145 -11.63 -9.20 -6.87
C SER A 145 -11.26 -8.36 -5.63
N THR A 146 -10.46 -8.90 -4.72
CA THR A 146 -10.13 -8.24 -3.44
C THR A 146 -8.67 -7.81 -3.33
N LEU A 147 -7.76 -8.43 -4.10
CA LEU A 147 -6.36 -8.02 -4.21
C LEU A 147 -6.02 -7.81 -5.69
N ILE A 148 -5.93 -6.56 -6.10
CA ILE A 148 -5.71 -6.19 -7.49
C ILE A 148 -4.47 -5.30 -7.65
N GLY A 149 -3.85 -5.36 -8.82
CA GLY A 149 -2.88 -4.35 -9.26
C GLY A 149 -3.61 -3.16 -9.90
N HIS A 150 -3.05 -1.97 -9.83
CA HIS A 150 -3.67 -0.78 -10.42
C HIS A 150 -3.97 -0.94 -11.93
N ARG A 151 -3.15 -1.70 -12.68
CA ARG A 151 -3.40 -2.01 -14.10
C ARG A 151 -4.65 -2.85 -14.36
N GLU A 152 -5.21 -3.49 -13.32
CA GLU A 152 -6.43 -4.30 -13.40
C GLU A 152 -7.70 -3.46 -13.12
N VAL A 153 -7.54 -2.22 -12.68
CA VAL A 153 -8.58 -1.17 -12.75
C VAL A 153 -8.57 -0.63 -14.18
N PRO A 154 -9.70 -0.27 -14.81
CA PRO A 154 -9.69 0.34 -16.15
C PRO A 154 -8.78 1.57 -16.21
N SER A 155 -7.56 1.37 -16.69
CA SER A 155 -6.49 2.39 -16.77
C SER A 155 -5.36 1.87 -17.65
N PRO A 156 -4.80 2.69 -18.56
CA PRO A 156 -3.67 2.30 -19.43
C PRO A 156 -2.34 2.33 -18.68
N LYS A 157 -2.22 1.65 -17.53
CA LYS A 157 -1.02 1.69 -16.67
C LYS A 157 -0.37 0.32 -16.54
N THR A 158 0.94 0.30 -16.26
CA THR A 158 1.70 -0.92 -15.92
C THR A 158 1.75 -1.20 -14.42
N CYS A 159 1.28 -0.25 -13.59
CA CYS A 159 1.30 -0.31 -12.13
C CYS A 159 0.60 -1.58 -11.60
N PRO A 160 1.15 -2.33 -10.66
CA PRO A 160 2.31 -2.03 -9.79
C PRO A 160 3.69 -2.34 -10.38
N GLY A 161 3.81 -2.39 -11.69
CA GLY A 161 5.03 -2.67 -12.43
C GLY A 161 4.92 -3.90 -13.31
N SER A 162 5.45 -3.85 -14.54
CA SER A 162 5.38 -4.95 -15.51
C SER A 162 6.11 -6.23 -15.06
N ARG A 163 7.05 -6.10 -14.10
CA ARG A 163 7.78 -7.25 -13.51
C ARG A 163 7.05 -7.88 -12.32
N ILE A 164 5.89 -7.35 -11.94
CA ILE A 164 5.07 -7.91 -10.86
C ILE A 164 3.95 -8.75 -11.46
N ASP A 165 4.04 -10.05 -11.30
CA ASP A 165 3.01 -11.02 -11.70
C ASP A 165 1.94 -11.07 -10.59
N MET A 166 0.78 -10.45 -10.85
CA MET A 166 -0.31 -10.37 -9.86
C MET A 166 -0.95 -11.73 -9.57
N ASP A 167 -0.91 -12.69 -10.48
CA ASP A 167 -1.43 -14.02 -10.20
C ASP A 167 -0.53 -14.79 -9.23
N LYS A 168 0.80 -14.67 -9.40
CA LYS A 168 1.76 -15.20 -8.42
C LYS A 168 1.63 -14.51 -7.07
N VAL A 169 1.49 -13.18 -7.05
CA VAL A 169 1.28 -12.41 -5.81
C VAL A 169 0.05 -12.93 -5.07
N ARG A 170 -1.09 -13.06 -5.75
CA ARG A 170 -2.33 -13.59 -5.16
C ARG A 170 -2.17 -15.01 -4.65
N ALA A 171 -1.54 -15.90 -5.42
CA ALA A 171 -1.31 -17.28 -5.01
C ALA A 171 -0.47 -17.37 -3.71
N ILE A 172 0.63 -16.59 -3.63
CA ILE A 172 1.49 -16.54 -2.44
C ILE A 172 0.73 -15.98 -1.23
N PHE A 173 -0.05 -14.90 -1.43
CA PHE A 173 -0.76 -14.25 -0.33
C PHE A 173 -1.94 -15.09 0.15
N ALA A 174 -2.72 -15.70 -0.74
CA ALA A 174 -3.80 -16.61 -0.38
C ALA A 174 -3.30 -17.84 0.40
N TYR A 175 -2.17 -18.43 -0.05
CA TYR A 175 -1.55 -19.53 0.67
C TYR A 175 -1.10 -19.13 2.08
N ALA A 176 -0.51 -17.95 2.22
CA ALA A 176 -0.10 -17.43 3.52
C ALA A 176 -1.30 -17.11 4.42
N GLN A 177 -2.38 -16.55 3.87
CA GLN A 177 -3.61 -16.25 4.59
C GLN A 177 -4.30 -17.49 5.14
N GLY A 178 -4.30 -18.59 4.38
CA GLY A 178 -4.89 -19.86 4.84
C GLY A 178 -4.09 -20.59 5.92
N LYS A 179 -2.89 -20.10 6.27
CA LYS A 179 -2.04 -20.65 7.35
C LYS A 179 -2.00 -19.78 8.62
N SER A 180 -2.58 -18.57 8.57
CA SER A 180 -2.72 -17.66 9.69
C SER A 180 -4.06 -17.89 10.38
#